data_9a0f3541fac05ee57b6984ffb739dba1
#
_entry.id   9a0f3541fac05ee57b6984ffb739dba1
#
_cell.length_a   1.000
_cell.length_b   1.000
_cell.length_c   1.000
_cell.angle_alpha   90.00
_cell.angle_beta   90.00
_cell.angle_gamma   90.00
#
_symmetry.space_group_name_H-M   'P 1'
#
loop_
_entity.id
_entity.type
_entity.pdbx_description
1 polymer ?
#
loop_
_entity_poly.entity_id
_entity_poly.type
_entity_poly.pdbx_seq_one_letter_code
_entity_poly.pdbx_strand_id
1 'polypeptide(L)'
;VSTNQNWNFKPSLETISSDEIRFLNVTHNKELFNSSAGSWVSRGSGQESLISLRSPVLTGSGACGSFLILEDGLPIRPAGFCNVNNLFEVSTNLASKVEILKGPSSARFGGNALHGAINFQSLEIDANNYLKTEVNDDESFKASFQYQEATNWSLGIALDRDQGFRDSSGFDQQKLAFKSKNNIKNWQATTLLNLTNLNQETA
;
A
#
# COMPACT_ATOMS: atom_id res chain seq x y z
N VAL A 1 14.96 6.90 -13.83
CA VAL A 1 13.49 6.98 -13.97
C VAL A 1 13.05 8.16 -13.13
N SER A 2 12.50 9.21 -13.79
CA SER A 2 12.05 10.42 -13.09
C SER A 2 10.81 10.11 -12.25
N THR A 3 10.94 10.19 -10.94
CA THR A 3 9.84 9.98 -9.98
C THR A 3 8.88 11.16 -9.88
N ASN A 4 9.16 12.28 -10.58
CA ASN A 4 8.22 13.40 -10.71
C ASN A 4 7.23 13.15 -11.86
N GLN A 5 6.47 12.08 -11.75
CA GLN A 5 5.36 11.87 -12.65
C GLN A 5 4.17 12.70 -12.15
N ASN A 6 4.04 13.93 -12.66
CA ASN A 6 2.80 14.68 -12.53
C ASN A 6 1.65 13.86 -13.16
N TRP A 7 0.80 13.31 -12.33
CA TRP A 7 -0.42 12.62 -12.73
C TRP A 7 -1.46 13.66 -13.21
N ASN A 8 -1.08 14.51 -14.14
CA ASN A 8 -1.90 15.65 -14.60
C ASN A 8 -3.13 15.26 -15.42
N PHE A 9 -3.41 13.98 -15.60
CA PHE A 9 -4.63 13.51 -16.25
C PHE A 9 -5.67 13.12 -15.19
N LYS A 10 -6.54 14.04 -14.85
CA LYS A 10 -7.39 14.03 -13.66
C LYS A 10 -8.91 13.84 -13.81
N PRO A 11 -9.51 12.94 -14.55
CA PRO A 11 -10.91 12.68 -14.21
C PRO A 11 -11.13 11.52 -13.21
N SER A 12 -10.15 10.65 -12.98
CA SER A 12 -10.34 9.41 -12.19
C SER A 12 -9.24 9.13 -11.17
N LEU A 13 -8.42 10.12 -10.84
CA LEU A 13 -7.43 10.01 -9.78
C LEU A 13 -8.05 10.43 -8.45
N GLU A 14 -8.02 9.56 -7.49
CA GLU A 14 -8.33 9.81 -6.08
C GLU A 14 -7.05 9.70 -5.26
N THR A 15 -6.93 10.53 -4.24
CA THR A 15 -5.77 10.54 -3.36
C THR A 15 -6.24 10.44 -1.92
N ILE A 16 -5.74 9.48 -1.19
CA ILE A 16 -5.92 9.33 0.26
C ILE A 16 -4.65 9.87 0.91
N SER A 17 -4.80 10.84 1.79
CA SER A 17 -3.68 11.54 2.44
C SER A 17 -3.08 10.76 3.60
N SER A 18 -1.87 11.14 4.03
CA SER A 18 -1.24 10.57 5.23
C SER A 18 -2.08 10.75 6.50
N ASP A 19 -2.74 11.91 6.62
CA ASP A 19 -3.58 12.20 7.80
C ASP A 19 -4.80 11.28 7.83
N GLU A 20 -5.41 11.04 6.68
CA GLU A 20 -6.53 10.11 6.53
C GLU A 20 -6.11 8.68 6.81
N ILE A 21 -4.96 8.23 6.28
CA ILE A 21 -4.38 6.91 6.57
C ILE A 21 -4.13 6.73 8.07
N ARG A 22 -3.51 7.73 8.72
CA ARG A 22 -3.24 7.70 10.16
C ARG A 22 -4.51 7.75 11.00
N PHE A 23 -5.50 8.51 10.57
CA PHE A 23 -6.80 8.57 11.25
C PHE A 23 -7.52 7.23 11.20
N LEU A 24 -7.60 6.61 10.04
CA LEU A 24 -8.23 5.31 9.85
C LEU A 24 -7.49 4.19 10.58
N ASN A 25 -6.14 4.25 10.63
CA ASN A 25 -5.28 3.23 11.26
C ASN A 25 -5.70 1.81 10.93
N VAL A 26 -5.83 1.55 9.64
CA VAL A 26 -6.46 0.35 9.10
C VAL A 26 -5.77 -0.95 9.56
N THR A 27 -6.56 -1.94 9.92
CA THR A 27 -6.10 -3.31 10.17
C THR A 27 -5.96 -4.07 8.85
N HIS A 28 -6.91 -3.84 7.95
CA HIS A 28 -6.92 -4.46 6.63
C HIS A 28 -7.15 -3.40 5.55
N ASN A 29 -6.49 -3.54 4.42
CA ASN A 29 -6.58 -2.58 3.31
C ASN A 29 -8.01 -2.35 2.80
N LYS A 30 -8.93 -3.30 2.99
CA LYS A 30 -10.37 -3.11 2.72
C LYS A 30 -10.91 -1.82 3.36
N GLU A 31 -10.49 -1.51 4.58
CA GLU A 31 -10.99 -0.36 5.33
C GLU A 31 -10.56 0.95 4.67
N LEU A 32 -9.34 1.00 4.15
CA LEU A 32 -8.84 2.15 3.41
C LEU A 32 -9.64 2.41 2.13
N PHE A 33 -10.01 1.35 1.41
CA PHE A 33 -10.71 1.46 0.13
C PHE A 33 -12.23 1.62 0.25
N ASN A 34 -12.80 1.45 1.44
CA ASN A 34 -14.24 1.59 1.66
C ASN A 34 -14.78 2.99 1.32
N SER A 35 -13.97 4.04 1.49
CA SER A 35 -14.33 5.43 1.15
C SER A 35 -14.17 5.74 -0.34
N SER A 36 -13.48 4.88 -1.09
CA SER A 36 -13.12 5.11 -2.48
C SER A 36 -14.18 4.58 -3.44
N ALA A 37 -15.02 5.46 -3.97
CA ALA A 37 -16.10 5.09 -4.90
C ALA A 37 -15.57 4.35 -6.14
N GLY A 38 -16.13 3.16 -6.43
CA GLY A 38 -15.72 2.31 -7.54
C GLY A 38 -14.45 1.48 -7.28
N SER A 39 -13.94 1.51 -6.08
CA SER A 39 -12.96 0.57 -5.55
C SER A 39 -13.65 -0.41 -4.62
N TRP A 40 -13.30 -1.66 -4.68
CA TRP A 40 -13.81 -2.67 -3.77
C TRP A 40 -12.68 -3.65 -3.43
N VAL A 41 -12.53 -3.92 -2.15
CA VAL A 41 -11.56 -4.88 -1.64
C VAL A 41 -12.30 -5.84 -0.72
N SER A 42 -12.28 -7.12 -1.04
CA SER A 42 -12.75 -8.15 -0.12
C SER A 42 -11.67 -8.47 0.90
N ARG A 43 -12.08 -8.95 2.05
CA ARG A 43 -11.21 -9.57 3.04
C ARG A 43 -11.46 -11.08 3.06
N GLY A 44 -10.39 -11.86 2.90
CA GLY A 44 -10.36 -13.29 3.19
C GLY A 44 -9.96 -13.55 4.64
N SER A 45 -9.19 -14.59 4.91
CA SER A 45 -8.55 -14.82 6.20
C SER A 45 -7.32 -13.92 6.35
N GLY A 46 -7.07 -13.44 7.57
CA GLY A 46 -5.91 -12.58 7.85
C GLY A 46 -5.85 -11.33 6.97
N GLN A 47 -4.79 -11.20 6.20
CA GLN A 47 -4.52 -10.10 5.28
C GLN A 47 -4.86 -10.41 3.80
N GLU A 48 -5.50 -11.52 3.53
CA GLU A 48 -5.92 -11.84 2.17
C GLU A 48 -6.94 -10.85 1.63
N SER A 49 -6.78 -10.48 0.37
CA SER A 49 -7.63 -9.50 -0.30
C SER A 49 -7.80 -9.78 -1.78
N LEU A 50 -9.00 -9.51 -2.30
CA LEU A 50 -9.27 -9.44 -3.71
C LEU A 50 -9.73 -8.03 -4.06
N ILE A 51 -9.18 -7.46 -5.14
CA ILE A 51 -9.40 -6.08 -5.53
C ILE A 51 -10.23 -5.99 -6.79
N SER A 52 -11.08 -4.98 -6.84
CA SER A 52 -11.80 -4.54 -8.04
C SER A 52 -11.74 -3.01 -8.15
N LEU A 53 -11.41 -2.49 -9.33
CA LEU A 53 -11.37 -1.07 -9.65
C LEU A 53 -12.29 -0.82 -10.84
N ARG A 54 -13.56 -0.49 -10.58
CA ARG A 54 -14.60 -0.34 -11.62
C ARG A 54 -14.62 -1.52 -12.60
N SER A 55 -14.31 -2.70 -12.13
CA SER A 55 -14.16 -3.91 -12.93
C SER A 55 -14.73 -5.10 -12.18
N PRO A 56 -15.06 -6.20 -12.87
CA PRO A 56 -15.21 -7.48 -12.19
C PRO A 56 -13.92 -7.90 -11.48
N VAL A 57 -14.05 -8.73 -10.46
CA VAL A 57 -12.92 -9.33 -9.77
C VAL A 57 -12.32 -10.44 -10.62
N LEU A 58 -10.99 -10.62 -10.58
CA LEU A 58 -10.29 -11.74 -11.23
C LEU A 58 -10.55 -11.88 -12.74
N THR A 59 -10.52 -10.78 -13.46
CA THR A 59 -10.83 -10.73 -14.89
C THR A 59 -9.66 -11.03 -15.82
N GLY A 60 -8.45 -11.14 -15.30
CA GLY A 60 -7.26 -11.48 -16.07
C GLY A 60 -7.11 -12.99 -16.29
N SER A 61 -6.24 -13.39 -17.22
CA SER A 61 -5.86 -14.78 -17.41
C SER A 61 -5.23 -15.35 -16.13
N GLY A 62 -5.52 -16.60 -15.79
CA GLY A 62 -5.05 -17.22 -14.57
C GLY A 62 -5.70 -16.66 -13.29
N ALA A 63 -6.94 -16.14 -13.40
CA ALA A 63 -7.67 -15.50 -12.30
C ALA A 63 -6.95 -14.27 -11.70
N CYS A 64 -6.16 -13.56 -12.52
CA CYS A 64 -5.48 -12.33 -12.12
C CYS A 64 -6.36 -11.10 -12.39
N GLY A 65 -6.30 -10.12 -11.52
CA GLY A 65 -6.89 -8.80 -11.77
C GLY A 65 -6.04 -8.00 -12.76
N SER A 66 -6.70 -7.29 -13.66
CA SER A 66 -6.02 -6.39 -14.61
C SER A 66 -5.90 -4.97 -14.05
N PHE A 67 -5.34 -4.86 -12.86
CA PHE A 67 -4.98 -3.63 -12.18
C PHE A 67 -3.54 -3.74 -11.68
N LEU A 68 -2.88 -2.60 -11.52
CA LEU A 68 -1.48 -2.56 -11.14
C LEU A 68 -1.32 -1.96 -9.74
N ILE A 69 -0.55 -2.64 -8.90
CA ILE A 69 -0.14 -2.13 -7.60
C ILE A 69 1.31 -1.64 -7.71
N LEU A 70 1.52 -0.41 -7.28
CA LEU A 70 2.79 0.29 -7.34
C LEU A 70 3.20 0.74 -5.94
N GLU A 71 4.48 0.78 -5.68
CA GLU A 71 5.09 1.49 -4.56
C GLU A 71 6.10 2.49 -5.10
N ASP A 72 5.91 3.78 -4.77
CA ASP A 72 6.67 4.92 -5.34
C ASP A 72 6.76 4.89 -6.88
N GLY A 73 5.70 4.44 -7.55
CA GLY A 73 5.62 4.33 -9.01
C GLY A 73 6.29 3.09 -9.61
N LEU A 74 6.83 2.21 -8.78
CA LEU A 74 7.43 0.94 -9.21
C LEU A 74 6.45 -0.22 -8.98
N PRO A 75 6.20 -1.09 -9.96
CA PRO A 75 5.38 -2.28 -9.76
C PRO A 75 5.95 -3.17 -8.65
N ILE A 76 5.11 -3.57 -7.70
CA ILE A 76 5.53 -4.50 -6.63
C ILE A 76 5.70 -5.93 -7.12
N ARG A 77 5.21 -6.23 -8.32
CA ARG A 77 5.39 -7.53 -8.98
C ARG A 77 5.95 -7.33 -10.38
N PRO A 78 6.82 -8.24 -10.85
CA PRO A 78 7.29 -8.25 -12.24
C PRO A 78 6.14 -8.36 -13.24
N ALA A 79 6.38 -7.92 -14.46
CA ALA A 79 5.42 -8.10 -15.56
C ALA A 79 5.09 -9.58 -15.77
N GLY A 80 3.81 -9.89 -15.94
CA GLY A 80 3.31 -11.27 -16.10
C GLY A 80 2.93 -11.98 -14.80
N PHE A 81 3.22 -11.39 -13.64
CA PHE A 81 2.74 -11.90 -12.36
C PHE A 81 1.37 -11.31 -11.99
N CYS A 82 0.57 -12.11 -11.30
CA CYS A 82 -0.71 -11.65 -10.78
C CYS A 82 -0.54 -10.59 -9.70
N ASN A 83 -1.43 -9.58 -9.71
CA ASN A 83 -1.56 -8.60 -8.63
C ASN A 83 -2.68 -8.98 -7.62
N VAL A 84 -3.13 -10.22 -7.65
CA VAL A 84 -4.08 -10.74 -6.68
C VAL A 84 -3.40 -10.92 -5.35
N ASN A 85 -4.07 -10.52 -4.29
CA ASN A 85 -3.63 -10.71 -2.91
C ASN A 85 -2.28 -10.06 -2.53
N ASN A 86 -1.86 -9.03 -3.27
CA ASN A 86 -0.55 -8.40 -3.04
C ASN A 86 -0.60 -7.20 -2.08
N LEU A 87 -1.78 -6.77 -1.67
CA LEU A 87 -1.90 -5.59 -0.80
C LEU A 87 -1.24 -5.75 0.57
N PHE A 88 -1.06 -6.98 1.05
CA PHE A 88 -0.37 -7.20 2.32
C PHE A 88 1.13 -6.86 2.25
N GLU A 89 1.71 -6.81 1.06
CA GLU A 89 3.14 -6.50 0.87
C GLU A 89 3.44 -5.01 1.06
N VAL A 90 2.49 -4.14 0.69
CA VAL A 90 2.67 -2.69 0.82
C VAL A 90 2.54 -2.22 2.27
N SER A 91 3.35 -1.23 2.64
CA SER A 91 3.36 -0.67 3.99
C SER A 91 2.32 0.44 4.14
N THR A 92 1.03 0.10 4.08
CA THR A 92 -0.10 1.05 4.05
C THR A 92 -0.07 2.04 5.21
N ASN A 93 0.10 1.56 6.46
CA ASN A 93 0.12 2.42 7.65
C ASN A 93 1.36 3.35 7.74
N LEU A 94 2.37 3.10 6.92
CA LEU A 94 3.57 3.92 6.78
C LEU A 94 3.56 4.77 5.51
N ALA A 95 2.52 4.65 4.67
CA ALA A 95 2.44 5.40 3.43
C ALA A 95 2.18 6.89 3.67
N SER A 96 2.86 7.74 2.91
CA SER A 96 2.63 9.19 2.91
C SER A 96 1.36 9.57 2.17
N LYS A 97 0.96 8.77 1.20
CA LYS A 97 -0.34 8.85 0.51
C LYS A 97 -0.60 7.61 -0.34
N VAL A 98 -1.87 7.41 -0.70
CA VAL A 98 -2.27 6.39 -1.67
C VAL A 98 -3.00 7.07 -2.82
N GLU A 99 -2.54 6.83 -4.03
CA GLU A 99 -3.13 7.33 -5.26
C GLU A 99 -3.85 6.21 -5.98
N ILE A 100 -5.15 6.37 -6.23
CA ILE A 100 -6.00 5.38 -6.90
C ILE A 100 -6.41 5.94 -8.26
N LEU A 101 -5.84 5.39 -9.31
CA LEU A 101 -6.21 5.72 -10.69
C LEU A 101 -7.22 4.69 -11.19
N LYS A 102 -8.46 5.13 -11.41
CA LYS A 102 -9.58 4.29 -11.83
C LYS A 102 -9.81 4.44 -13.32
N GLY A 103 -9.69 3.34 -14.05
CA GLY A 103 -9.89 3.27 -15.48
C GLY A 103 -8.63 2.95 -16.26
N PRO A 104 -8.73 2.83 -17.60
CA PRO A 104 -7.63 2.39 -18.45
C PRO A 104 -6.37 3.23 -18.29
N SER A 105 -5.29 2.59 -17.92
CA SER A 105 -4.00 3.21 -17.65
C SER A 105 -2.83 2.48 -18.34
N SER A 106 -3.15 1.53 -19.19
CA SER A 106 -2.17 0.66 -19.87
C SER A 106 -1.19 1.43 -20.73
N ALA A 107 -1.59 2.54 -21.35
CA ALA A 107 -0.69 3.38 -22.14
C ALA A 107 0.48 3.96 -21.31
N ARG A 108 0.29 4.09 -19.99
CA ARG A 108 1.29 4.64 -19.09
C ARG A 108 2.04 3.56 -18.32
N PHE A 109 1.35 2.52 -17.88
CA PHE A 109 1.86 1.54 -16.94
C PHE A 109 1.97 0.11 -17.50
N GLY A 110 1.58 -0.09 -18.76
CA GLY A 110 1.59 -1.41 -19.40
C GLY A 110 0.31 -2.22 -19.18
N GLY A 111 0.31 -3.45 -19.72
CA GLY A 111 -0.90 -4.27 -19.85
C GLY A 111 -1.63 -4.61 -18.56
N ASN A 112 -0.93 -4.65 -17.42
CA ASN A 112 -1.56 -4.95 -16.13
C ASN A 112 -2.41 -3.80 -15.57
N ALA A 113 -2.34 -2.60 -16.16
CA ALA A 113 -3.12 -1.44 -15.71
C ALA A 113 -4.37 -1.22 -16.58
N LEU A 114 -5.02 -2.27 -17.05
CA LEU A 114 -6.21 -2.17 -17.91
C LEU A 114 -7.39 -1.50 -17.20
N HIS A 115 -7.63 -1.85 -15.94
CA HIS A 115 -8.72 -1.30 -15.13
C HIS A 115 -8.29 -0.17 -14.21
N GLY A 116 -6.99 0.00 -14.00
CA GLY A 116 -6.45 1.05 -13.16
C GLY A 116 -5.13 0.71 -12.50
N ALA A 117 -4.69 1.62 -11.64
CA ALA A 117 -3.48 1.45 -10.85
C ALA A 117 -3.67 2.03 -9.44
N ILE A 118 -3.05 1.40 -8.46
CA ILE A 118 -2.97 1.87 -7.09
C ILE A 118 -1.49 2.12 -6.80
N ASN A 119 -1.14 3.35 -6.42
CA ASN A 119 0.23 3.71 -6.10
C ASN A 119 0.32 4.13 -4.63
N PHE A 120 1.01 3.33 -3.85
CA PHE A 120 1.37 3.65 -2.48
C PHE A 120 2.66 4.47 -2.52
N GLN A 121 2.61 5.69 -2.04
CA GLN A 121 3.82 6.46 -1.83
C GLN A 121 4.35 6.15 -0.43
N SER A 122 5.55 5.61 -0.38
CA SER A 122 6.21 5.24 0.87
C SER A 122 6.52 6.46 1.73
N LEU A 123 7.24 6.26 2.81
CA LEU A 123 7.63 7.27 3.78
C LEU A 123 7.99 8.63 3.14
N GLU A 124 7.50 9.71 3.71
CA GLU A 124 7.93 11.06 3.38
C GLU A 124 9.18 11.42 4.17
N ILE A 125 10.16 12.05 3.50
CA ILE A 125 11.41 12.42 4.16
C ILE A 125 11.28 13.71 4.97
N ASP A 126 10.28 14.54 4.67
CA ASP A 126 10.03 15.81 5.37
C ASP A 126 8.80 15.75 6.31
N ALA A 127 8.39 14.56 6.72
CA ALA A 127 7.27 14.37 7.64
C ALA A 127 7.68 14.54 9.11
N ASN A 128 6.72 14.72 10.00
CA ASN A 128 6.97 14.72 11.44
C ASN A 128 7.25 13.30 11.95
N ASN A 129 8.17 13.20 12.90
CA ASN A 129 8.36 11.96 13.65
C ASN A 129 7.10 11.66 14.45
N TYR A 130 6.67 10.41 14.48
CA TYR A 130 5.52 9.99 15.28
C TYR A 130 5.67 8.58 15.82
N LEU A 131 4.99 8.34 16.91
CA LEU A 131 4.72 7.02 17.47
C LEU A 131 3.22 6.94 17.72
N LYS A 132 2.59 5.91 17.21
CA LYS A 132 1.18 5.60 17.47
C LYS A 132 1.08 4.17 17.97
N THR A 133 0.30 3.97 19.03
CA THR A 133 -0.01 2.65 19.56
C THR A 133 -1.51 2.54 19.80
N GLU A 134 -2.06 1.37 19.59
CA GLU A 134 -3.47 1.05 19.81
C GLU A 134 -3.57 -0.35 20.38
N VAL A 135 -4.41 -0.51 21.38
CA VAL A 135 -4.72 -1.79 22.02
C VAL A 135 -6.23 -1.87 22.12
N ASN A 136 -6.81 -2.96 21.66
CA ASN A 136 -8.23 -3.19 21.69
C ASN A 136 -8.59 -4.30 22.68
N ASP A 137 -9.88 -4.38 23.06
CA ASP A 137 -10.39 -5.35 24.03
C ASP A 137 -10.29 -6.81 23.54
N ASP A 138 -10.15 -7.01 22.23
CA ASP A 138 -9.99 -8.31 21.59
C ASP A 138 -8.53 -8.81 21.55
N GLU A 139 -7.66 -8.25 22.39
CA GLU A 139 -6.22 -8.51 22.41
C GLU A 139 -5.48 -8.12 21.12
N SER A 140 -6.12 -7.35 20.24
CA SER A 140 -5.45 -6.79 19.06
C SER A 140 -4.53 -5.65 19.46
N PHE A 141 -3.38 -5.59 18.81
CA PHE A 141 -2.35 -4.58 19.07
C PHE A 141 -1.82 -4.02 17.76
N LYS A 142 -1.70 -2.70 17.72
CA LYS A 142 -1.04 -2.00 16.62
C LYS A 142 -0.01 -1.02 17.15
N ALA A 143 1.12 -0.94 16.49
CA ALA A 143 2.10 0.11 16.72
C ALA A 143 2.68 0.57 15.38
N SER A 144 2.80 1.86 15.21
CA SER A 144 3.48 2.45 14.07
C SER A 144 4.41 3.56 14.54
N PHE A 145 5.61 3.53 14.02
CA PHE A 145 6.67 4.48 14.32
C PHE A 145 7.28 4.98 13.02
N GLN A 146 7.47 6.27 12.92
CA GLN A 146 8.24 6.89 11.85
C GLN A 146 9.25 7.85 12.44
N TYR A 147 10.47 7.71 12.00
CA TYR A 147 11.57 8.60 12.33
C TYR A 147 12.24 9.09 11.05
N GLN A 148 12.58 10.34 11.03
CA GLN A 148 13.38 10.95 9.98
C GLN A 148 14.48 11.82 10.56
N GLU A 149 15.57 11.91 9.85
CA GLU A 149 16.65 12.85 10.15
C GLU A 149 16.83 13.81 8.97
N ALA A 150 16.57 15.08 9.27
CA ALA A 150 16.94 16.31 8.53
C ALA A 150 16.87 16.27 7.04
N THR A 151 16.26 15.66 6.19
CA THR A 151 16.18 15.79 4.71
C THR A 151 16.70 14.62 3.89
N ASN A 152 17.43 13.68 4.49
CA ASN A 152 18.13 12.67 3.70
C ASN A 152 17.52 11.27 3.78
N TRP A 153 16.91 10.89 4.90
CA TRP A 153 16.34 9.58 5.07
C TRP A 153 15.18 9.52 6.07
N SER A 154 14.37 8.51 5.93
CA SER A 154 13.25 8.20 6.82
C SER A 154 13.17 6.70 7.05
N LEU A 155 12.85 6.30 8.27
CA LEU A 155 12.64 4.94 8.71
C LEU A 155 11.23 4.81 9.29
N GLY A 156 10.51 3.77 8.89
CA GLY A 156 9.21 3.42 9.43
C GLY A 156 9.16 1.98 9.90
N ILE A 157 8.49 1.74 11.02
CA ILE A 157 8.21 0.40 11.54
C ILE A 157 6.71 0.34 11.84
N ALA A 158 6.06 -0.74 11.42
CA ALA A 158 4.69 -1.03 11.78
C ALA A 158 4.57 -2.47 12.28
N LEU A 159 3.87 -2.62 13.39
CA LEU A 159 3.55 -3.90 14.03
C LEU A 159 2.04 -3.98 14.11
N ASP A 160 1.47 -5.09 13.71
CA ASP A 160 0.03 -5.31 13.71
C ASP A 160 -0.27 -6.76 14.10
N ARG A 161 -1.06 -6.93 15.13
CA ARG A 161 -1.58 -8.22 15.59
C ARG A 161 -3.09 -8.11 15.69
N ASP A 162 -3.79 -9.02 15.06
CA ASP A 162 -5.25 -9.14 15.09
C ASP A 162 -5.60 -10.59 15.36
N GLN A 163 -6.43 -10.84 16.36
CA GLN A 163 -6.90 -12.20 16.71
C GLN A 163 -7.90 -12.73 15.67
N GLY A 164 -8.35 -11.87 14.77
CA GLY A 164 -9.33 -12.22 13.76
C GLY A 164 -10.77 -12.09 14.24
N PHE A 165 -11.65 -11.91 13.29
CA PHE A 165 -13.11 -11.79 13.55
C PHE A 165 -13.83 -13.14 13.60
N ARG A 166 -13.13 -14.24 13.37
CA ARG A 166 -13.60 -15.64 13.43
C ARG A 166 -12.43 -16.55 13.71
N ASP A 167 -12.73 -17.79 14.06
CA ASP A 167 -11.72 -18.83 14.27
C ASP A 167 -10.80 -18.97 13.04
N SER A 168 -9.50 -19.12 13.28
CA SER A 168 -8.48 -19.27 12.26
C SER A 168 -8.43 -18.11 11.22
N SER A 169 -8.65 -16.87 11.68
CA SER A 169 -8.53 -15.69 10.82
C SER A 169 -7.60 -14.60 11.36
N GLY A 170 -6.85 -14.95 12.42
CA GLY A 170 -5.88 -14.06 13.03
C GLY A 170 -4.59 -13.89 12.20
N PHE A 171 -3.83 -12.86 12.51
CA PHE A 171 -2.52 -12.63 11.92
C PHE A 171 -1.59 -11.81 12.81
N ASP A 172 -0.30 -11.99 12.61
CA ASP A 172 0.79 -11.14 13.09
C ASP A 172 1.56 -10.60 11.89
N GLN A 173 1.70 -9.29 11.81
CA GLN A 173 2.42 -8.64 10.73
C GLN A 173 3.46 -7.65 11.25
N GLN A 174 4.66 -7.69 10.70
CA GLN A 174 5.70 -6.72 10.95
C GLN A 174 6.16 -6.12 9.63
N LYS A 175 6.29 -4.82 9.58
CA LYS A 175 6.77 -4.09 8.41
C LYS A 175 7.87 -3.12 8.79
N LEU A 176 8.88 -3.07 7.95
CA LEU A 176 9.94 -2.07 8.00
C LEU A 176 10.03 -1.40 6.64
N ALA A 177 10.02 -0.08 6.64
CA ALA A 177 10.23 0.74 5.47
C ALA A 177 11.39 1.70 5.71
N PHE A 178 12.28 1.80 4.73
CA PHE A 178 13.38 2.77 4.73
C PHE A 178 13.42 3.48 3.39
N LYS A 179 13.57 4.80 3.43
CA LYS A 179 13.71 5.63 2.26
C LYS A 179 14.86 6.61 2.45
N SER A 180 15.75 6.72 1.46
CA SER A 180 16.76 7.76 1.45
C SER A 180 16.84 8.46 0.11
N LYS A 181 17.19 9.75 0.12
CA LYS A 181 17.45 10.57 -1.07
C LYS A 181 18.84 11.17 -0.94
N ASN A 182 19.67 10.91 -1.91
CA ASN A 182 21.04 11.40 -1.95
C ASN A 182 21.32 12.09 -3.30
N ASN A 183 21.94 13.24 -3.25
CA ASN A 183 22.40 13.92 -4.44
C ASN A 183 23.85 13.48 -4.75
N ILE A 184 24.05 12.84 -5.89
CA ILE A 184 25.35 12.36 -6.35
C ILE A 184 25.67 13.15 -7.63
N LYS A 185 26.45 14.22 -7.50
CA LYS A 185 26.74 15.17 -8.60
C LYS A 185 25.43 15.73 -9.19
N ASN A 186 25.15 15.40 -10.45
CA ASN A 186 23.97 15.85 -11.19
C ASN A 186 22.79 14.85 -11.10
N TRP A 187 22.91 13.80 -10.29
CA TRP A 187 21.89 12.76 -10.12
C TRP A 187 21.28 12.82 -8.73
N GLN A 188 20.00 12.58 -8.68
CA GLN A 188 19.32 12.27 -7.41
C GLN A 188 19.07 10.76 -7.34
N ALA A 189 19.69 10.11 -6.38
CA ALA A 189 19.47 8.69 -6.08
C ALA A 189 18.44 8.56 -4.96
N THR A 190 17.41 7.75 -5.19
CA THR A 190 16.44 7.37 -4.14
C THR A 190 16.62 5.88 -3.89
N THR A 191 16.84 5.52 -2.63
CA THR A 191 16.89 4.14 -2.18
C THR A 191 15.62 3.84 -1.39
N LEU A 192 14.97 2.72 -1.71
CA LEU A 192 13.80 2.19 -1.03
C LEU A 192 14.12 0.77 -0.56
N LEU A 193 13.77 0.47 0.67
CA LEU A 193 13.81 -0.87 1.24
C LEU A 193 12.52 -1.09 2.01
N ASN A 194 11.77 -2.10 1.62
CA ASN A 194 10.56 -2.53 2.32
C ASN A 194 10.70 -4.01 2.67
N LEU A 195 10.46 -4.33 3.92
CA LEU A 195 10.44 -5.69 4.43
C LEU A 195 9.09 -5.94 5.10
N THR A 196 8.47 -7.05 4.75
CA THR A 196 7.22 -7.50 5.36
C THR A 196 7.40 -8.93 5.84
N ASN A 197 7.09 -9.16 7.10
CA ASN A 197 6.89 -10.47 7.67
C ASN A 197 5.42 -10.61 8.04
N LEU A 198 4.77 -11.64 7.56
CA LEU A 198 3.37 -11.95 7.82
C LEU A 198 3.23 -13.41 8.22
N ASN A 199 2.67 -13.62 9.40
CA ASN A 199 2.21 -14.93 9.85
C ASN A 199 0.70 -14.85 10.02
N GLN A 200 -0.05 -15.67 9.31
CA GLN A 200 -1.50 -15.65 9.36
C GLN A 200 -2.09 -17.05 9.38
N GLU A 201 -3.21 -17.18 10.03
CA GLU A 201 -4.02 -18.37 9.97
C GLU A 201 -4.91 -18.31 8.71
N THR A 202 -5.01 -19.44 8.03
CA THR A 202 -5.89 -19.61 6.88
C THR A 202 -6.89 -20.69 7.18
N ALA A 203 -8.19 -20.37 7.08
CA ALA A 203 -9.28 -21.31 7.27
C ALA A 203 -9.54 -22.17 6.05
#